data_5de63a1852b53bcdd39e028af37b9298
#
_entry.id   5de63a1852b53bcdd39e028af37b9298
#
_cell.length_a   1.000
_cell.length_b   1.000
_cell.length_c   1.000
_cell.angle_alpha   90.00
_cell.angle_beta   90.00
_cell.angle_gamma   90.00
#
_symmetry.space_group_name_H-M   'P 1'
#
loop_
_entity.id
_entity.type
_entity.pdbx_description
1 polymer ?
#
loop_
_entity_poly.entity_id
_entity_poly.type
_entity_poly.pdbx_seq_one_letter_code
_entity_poly.pdbx_strand_id
1 'polypeptide(L)'
;MDQGISNLEQGEILHKRSLTDEVYKYLSDKIIAGKYAPGDWLRQEDISTQLGVSQTPVREALDRLVASGLAERVPYRGVRVAMLEAKEILDAFMLRLVLETTAARLAADMAQPKEVSELATLVEKTVNLTTLEDMSTLRQLNKEFHSQLVEAAKSSLLSKLYEITTNAFPDWMLYEYMFRHPELLKTSLQREYNEHKSIVDALAAKDAAEAAAQVANHIKNQWHDLHNTLELPGEMMQDIEKQILTMFPNHLNHEKGERNAN
;
A
#
# COMPACT_ATOMS: atom_id res chain seq x y z
N MET A 1 -32.83 47.17 -30.56
CA MET A 1 -31.48 47.35 -29.98
C MET A 1 -31.38 46.36 -28.81
N ASP A 2 -30.76 45.31 -29.15
CA ASP A 2 -30.59 44.15 -28.29
C ASP A 2 -29.16 44.16 -27.82
N GLN A 3 -28.94 44.24 -26.52
CA GLN A 3 -27.63 43.94 -25.91
C GLN A 3 -27.84 43.49 -24.46
N GLY A 4 -27.45 42.30 -24.19
CA GLY A 4 -27.03 41.98 -22.82
C GLY A 4 -27.51 40.67 -22.25
N ILE A 5 -27.15 39.56 -22.85
CA ILE A 5 -27.08 38.30 -22.11
C ILE A 5 -25.66 37.73 -22.36
N SER A 6 -24.71 38.08 -21.52
CA SER A 6 -23.53 37.28 -21.35
C SER A 6 -22.88 37.64 -20.03
N ASN A 7 -23.03 36.82 -19.05
CA ASN A 7 -22.08 36.51 -17.96
C ASN A 7 -22.78 35.56 -16.99
N LEU A 8 -22.98 34.33 -17.45
CA LEU A 8 -23.07 33.21 -16.49
C LEU A 8 -21.63 32.92 -16.12
N GLU A 9 -21.20 33.43 -15.00
CA GLU A 9 -20.00 32.99 -14.32
C GLU A 9 -20.10 31.47 -14.14
N GLN A 10 -19.08 30.75 -14.59
CA GLN A 10 -18.93 29.33 -14.36
C GLN A 10 -18.90 29.11 -12.84
N GLY A 11 -20.05 28.69 -12.29
CA GLY A 11 -20.15 28.33 -10.89
C GLY A 11 -19.17 27.19 -10.61
N GLU A 12 -18.22 27.41 -9.74
CA GLU A 12 -17.44 26.33 -9.10
C GLU A 12 -18.43 25.31 -8.56
N ILE A 13 -18.44 24.11 -9.18
CA ILE A 13 -19.19 22.98 -8.66
C ILE A 13 -18.46 22.53 -7.42
N LEU A 14 -18.89 23.03 -6.27
CA LEU A 14 -18.47 22.50 -4.98
C LEU A 14 -18.92 21.04 -4.95
N HIS A 15 -17.97 20.11 -5.10
CA HIS A 15 -18.22 18.70 -4.86
C HIS A 15 -18.51 18.50 -3.36
N LYS A 16 -19.77 18.70 -2.98
CA LYS A 16 -20.26 18.26 -1.68
C LYS A 16 -20.04 16.74 -1.63
N ARG A 17 -19.18 16.28 -0.73
CA ARG A 17 -18.95 14.84 -0.53
C ARG A 17 -20.32 14.19 -0.35
N SER A 18 -20.57 13.12 -1.11
CA SER A 18 -21.83 12.39 -0.96
C SER A 18 -21.82 11.69 0.41
N LEU A 19 -23.00 11.46 0.95
CA LEU A 19 -23.14 10.71 2.20
C LEU A 19 -22.49 9.31 2.08
N THR A 20 -22.54 8.72 0.89
CA THR A 20 -21.84 7.48 0.54
C THR A 20 -20.31 7.62 0.69
N ASP A 21 -19.72 8.75 0.26
CA ASP A 21 -18.29 9.01 0.42
C ASP A 21 -17.89 9.14 1.88
N GLU A 22 -18.72 9.79 2.68
CA GLU A 22 -18.47 9.96 4.12
C GLU A 22 -18.53 8.61 4.85
N VAL A 23 -19.54 7.78 4.55
CA VAL A 23 -19.68 6.43 5.12
C VAL A 23 -18.52 5.54 4.67
N TYR A 24 -18.16 5.56 3.38
CA TYR A 24 -17.01 4.80 2.88
C TYR A 24 -15.71 5.20 3.59
N LYS A 25 -15.46 6.51 3.70
CA LYS A 25 -14.27 7.00 4.40
C LYS A 25 -14.27 6.58 5.87
N TYR A 26 -15.39 6.74 6.58
CA TYR A 26 -15.52 6.34 7.97
C TYR A 26 -15.20 4.86 8.18
N LEU A 27 -15.79 3.98 7.36
CA LEU A 27 -15.59 2.54 7.48
C LEU A 27 -14.16 2.14 7.10
N SER A 28 -13.61 2.70 6.02
CA SER A 28 -12.23 2.42 5.63
C SER A 28 -11.23 2.86 6.70
N ASP A 29 -11.39 4.06 7.26
CA ASP A 29 -10.54 4.53 8.36
C ASP A 29 -10.64 3.62 9.60
N LYS A 30 -11.83 3.07 9.90
CA LYS A 30 -12.03 2.14 11.02
C LYS A 30 -11.42 0.76 10.78
N ILE A 31 -11.50 0.24 9.54
CA ILE A 31 -10.85 -1.03 9.15
C ILE A 31 -9.33 -0.86 9.25
N ILE A 32 -8.78 0.20 8.66
CA ILE A 32 -7.36 0.49 8.66
C ILE A 32 -6.83 0.68 10.09
N ALA A 33 -7.61 1.34 10.95
CA ALA A 33 -7.28 1.52 12.36
C ALA A 33 -7.48 0.27 13.23
N GLY A 34 -7.76 -0.90 12.62
CA GLY A 34 -7.97 -2.17 13.35
C GLY A 34 -9.20 -2.19 14.28
N LYS A 35 -10.15 -1.24 14.10
CA LYS A 35 -11.40 -1.23 14.87
C LYS A 35 -12.41 -2.26 14.39
N TYR A 36 -12.25 -2.71 13.16
CA TYR A 36 -12.85 -3.90 12.58
C TYR A 36 -11.72 -4.86 12.24
N ALA A 37 -11.71 -6.03 12.86
CA ALA A 37 -10.71 -7.06 12.59
C ALA A 37 -10.99 -7.78 11.25
N PRO A 38 -9.98 -8.41 10.61
CA PRO A 38 -10.20 -9.32 9.50
C PRO A 38 -11.30 -10.35 9.82
N GLY A 39 -12.27 -10.48 8.92
CA GLY A 39 -13.41 -11.39 9.10
C GLY A 39 -14.61 -10.81 9.84
N ASP A 40 -14.51 -9.63 10.45
CA ASP A 40 -15.65 -8.99 11.13
C ASP A 40 -16.76 -8.64 10.15
N TRP A 41 -18.00 -8.91 10.56
CA TRP A 41 -19.18 -8.64 9.75
C TRP A 41 -19.55 -7.15 9.76
N LEU A 42 -19.64 -6.57 8.57
CA LEU A 42 -20.09 -5.20 8.35
C LEU A 42 -21.59 -5.19 8.06
N ARG A 43 -22.38 -5.25 9.15
CA ARG A 43 -23.84 -5.33 9.03
C ARG A 43 -24.44 -3.97 8.68
N GLN A 44 -25.14 -3.92 7.55
CA GLN A 44 -25.73 -2.68 7.02
C GLN A 44 -26.67 -2.00 8.01
N GLU A 45 -27.49 -2.77 8.75
CA GLU A 45 -28.43 -2.25 9.73
C GLU A 45 -27.72 -1.62 10.94
N ASP A 46 -26.69 -2.29 11.45
CA ASP A 46 -25.93 -1.80 12.61
C ASP A 46 -25.22 -0.49 12.26
N ILE A 47 -24.57 -0.45 11.08
CA ILE A 47 -23.85 0.73 10.59
C ILE A 47 -24.81 1.89 10.33
N SER A 48 -25.96 1.65 9.69
CA SER A 48 -26.96 2.69 9.42
C SER A 48 -27.52 3.29 10.72
N THR A 49 -27.77 2.46 11.70
CA THR A 49 -28.22 2.89 13.04
C THR A 49 -27.14 3.70 13.76
N GLN A 50 -25.90 3.21 13.75
CA GLN A 50 -24.77 3.87 14.42
C GLN A 50 -24.47 5.26 13.82
N LEU A 51 -24.57 5.39 12.48
CA LEU A 51 -24.25 6.63 11.79
C LEU A 51 -25.46 7.56 11.60
N GLY A 52 -26.66 7.12 11.94
CA GLY A 52 -27.88 7.91 11.77
C GLY A 52 -28.24 8.17 10.30
N VAL A 53 -27.89 7.25 9.40
CA VAL A 53 -28.13 7.37 7.96
C VAL A 53 -29.05 6.27 7.46
N SER A 54 -29.63 6.45 6.26
CA SER A 54 -30.41 5.37 5.63
C SER A 54 -29.50 4.22 5.16
N GLN A 55 -30.11 3.06 4.91
CA GLN A 55 -29.34 1.88 4.46
C GLN A 55 -28.73 2.02 3.07
N THR A 56 -29.25 2.88 2.21
CA THR A 56 -28.77 3.04 0.82
C THR A 56 -27.31 3.50 0.75
N PRO A 57 -26.90 4.63 1.37
CA PRO A 57 -25.50 5.06 1.33
C PRO A 57 -24.56 4.06 2.02
N VAL A 58 -25.03 3.31 3.03
CA VAL A 58 -24.24 2.26 3.68
C VAL A 58 -24.00 1.11 2.71
N ARG A 59 -25.03 0.65 1.99
CA ARG A 59 -24.88 -0.43 0.99
C ARG A 59 -23.89 -0.05 -0.11
N GLU A 60 -24.01 1.16 -0.65
CA GLU A 60 -23.11 1.66 -1.69
C GLU A 60 -21.67 1.78 -1.16
N ALA A 61 -21.48 2.23 0.08
CA ALA A 61 -20.17 2.29 0.72
C ALA A 61 -19.58 0.88 0.92
N LEU A 62 -20.40 -0.10 1.34
CA LEU A 62 -19.98 -1.50 1.46
C LEU A 62 -19.60 -2.10 0.10
N ASP A 63 -20.35 -1.79 -0.98
CA ASP A 63 -19.98 -2.21 -2.34
C ASP A 63 -18.63 -1.63 -2.76
N ARG A 64 -18.34 -0.39 -2.40
CA ARG A 64 -17.05 0.25 -2.66
C ARG A 64 -15.92 -0.35 -1.82
N LEU A 65 -16.18 -0.72 -0.56
CA LEU A 65 -15.19 -1.44 0.26
C LEU A 65 -14.84 -2.80 -0.34
N VAL A 66 -15.83 -3.50 -0.89
CA VAL A 66 -15.58 -4.76 -1.62
C VAL A 66 -14.76 -4.50 -2.89
N ALA A 67 -15.11 -3.48 -3.66
CA ALA A 67 -14.37 -3.12 -4.87
C ALA A 67 -12.92 -2.67 -4.58
N SER A 68 -12.65 -2.10 -3.40
CA SER A 68 -11.30 -1.69 -2.95
C SER A 68 -10.52 -2.80 -2.22
N GLY A 69 -11.09 -4.01 -2.10
CA GLY A 69 -10.44 -5.13 -1.39
C GLY A 69 -10.40 -5.00 0.15
N LEU A 70 -10.98 -3.94 0.73
CA LEU A 70 -11.09 -3.78 2.19
C LEU A 70 -12.13 -4.71 2.82
N ALA A 71 -13.08 -5.18 2.03
CA ALA A 71 -14.11 -6.09 2.45
C ALA A 71 -14.36 -7.15 1.37
N GLU A 72 -15.00 -8.23 1.75
CA GLU A 72 -15.42 -9.27 0.83
C GLU A 72 -16.92 -9.56 0.98
N ARG A 73 -17.57 -9.90 -0.13
CA ARG A 73 -18.97 -10.31 -0.12
C ARG A 73 -19.08 -11.83 0.04
N VAL A 74 -19.71 -12.25 1.12
CA VAL A 74 -20.01 -13.67 1.34
C VAL A 74 -21.44 -13.94 0.86
N PRO A 75 -21.64 -14.82 -0.14
CA PRO A 75 -22.97 -15.13 -0.67
C PRO A 75 -23.96 -15.48 0.44
N TYR A 76 -25.16 -14.88 0.39
CA TYR A 76 -26.25 -15.07 1.33
C TYR A 76 -25.98 -14.69 2.79
N ARG A 77 -24.79 -14.18 3.13
CA ARG A 77 -24.40 -13.82 4.50
C ARG A 77 -24.09 -12.33 4.70
N GLY A 78 -23.73 -11.63 3.63
CA GLY A 78 -23.45 -10.19 3.69
C GLY A 78 -22.03 -9.81 3.32
N VAL A 79 -21.53 -8.76 3.95
CA VAL A 79 -20.18 -8.21 3.74
C VAL A 79 -19.40 -8.34 5.04
N ARG A 80 -18.15 -8.75 4.94
CA ARG A 80 -17.21 -8.76 6.08
C ARG A 80 -15.89 -8.11 5.68
N VAL A 81 -15.11 -7.69 6.66
CA VAL A 81 -13.72 -7.23 6.43
C VAL A 81 -12.96 -8.35 5.73
N ALA A 82 -12.19 -7.99 4.70
CA ALA A 82 -11.42 -8.95 3.93
C ALA A 82 -10.48 -9.74 4.85
N MET A 83 -10.41 -11.03 4.61
CA MET A 83 -9.54 -11.95 5.31
C MET A 83 -8.84 -12.82 4.25
N LEU A 84 -7.53 -12.72 4.21
CA LEU A 84 -6.72 -13.57 3.34
C LEU A 84 -6.20 -14.78 4.12
N GLU A 85 -6.17 -15.91 3.48
CA GLU A 85 -5.44 -17.06 4.02
C GLU A 85 -3.92 -16.76 3.99
N ALA A 86 -3.18 -17.35 4.93
CA ALA A 86 -1.74 -17.18 5.01
C ALA A 86 -1.02 -17.45 3.68
N LYS A 87 -1.52 -18.45 2.93
CA LYS A 87 -0.98 -18.78 1.61
C LYS A 87 -1.23 -17.66 0.58
N GLU A 88 -2.39 -17.03 0.58
CA GLU A 88 -2.71 -15.93 -0.34
C GLU A 88 -1.85 -14.70 -0.07
N ILE A 89 -1.56 -14.44 1.22
CA ILE A 89 -0.63 -13.39 1.65
C ILE A 89 0.77 -13.68 1.11
N LEU A 90 1.27 -14.91 1.28
CA LEU A 90 2.57 -15.33 0.75
C LEU A 90 2.63 -15.17 -0.76
N ASP A 91 1.63 -15.69 -1.49
CA ASP A 91 1.56 -15.62 -2.95
C ASP A 91 1.60 -14.16 -3.44
N ALA A 92 0.88 -13.24 -2.76
CA ALA A 92 0.90 -11.82 -3.09
C ALA A 92 2.28 -11.17 -2.86
N PHE A 93 2.95 -11.48 -1.75
CA PHE A 93 4.31 -10.99 -1.47
C PHE A 93 5.33 -11.53 -2.46
N MET A 94 5.24 -12.79 -2.83
CA MET A 94 6.12 -13.41 -3.85
C MET A 94 5.94 -12.75 -5.21
N LEU A 95 4.69 -12.46 -5.61
CA LEU A 95 4.41 -11.75 -6.86
C LEU A 95 4.90 -10.30 -6.81
N ARG A 96 4.69 -9.59 -5.71
CA ARG A 96 5.23 -8.24 -5.53
C ARG A 96 6.75 -8.22 -5.63
N LEU A 97 7.43 -9.17 -4.97
CA LEU A 97 8.88 -9.28 -5.04
C LEU A 97 9.36 -9.38 -6.50
N VAL A 98 8.77 -10.26 -7.31
CA VAL A 98 9.14 -10.45 -8.71
C VAL A 98 8.82 -9.21 -9.55
N LEU A 99 7.62 -8.65 -9.40
CA LEU A 99 7.17 -7.53 -10.23
C LEU A 99 7.90 -6.24 -9.89
N GLU A 100 8.02 -5.90 -8.62
CA GLU A 100 8.62 -4.63 -8.20
C GLU A 100 10.15 -4.62 -8.37
N THR A 101 10.85 -5.73 -8.16
CA THR A 101 12.28 -5.80 -8.43
C THR A 101 12.57 -5.74 -9.93
N THR A 102 11.70 -6.35 -10.77
CA THR A 102 11.78 -6.21 -12.22
C THR A 102 11.53 -4.77 -12.66
N ALA A 103 10.51 -4.13 -12.08
CA ALA A 103 10.20 -2.73 -12.34
C ALA A 103 11.37 -1.80 -11.97
N ALA A 104 11.96 -1.97 -10.78
CA ALA A 104 13.09 -1.16 -10.34
C ALA A 104 14.30 -1.28 -11.28
N ARG A 105 14.59 -2.49 -11.75
CA ARG A 105 15.65 -2.75 -12.75
C ARG A 105 15.43 -1.98 -14.04
N LEU A 106 14.21 -2.08 -14.58
CA LEU A 106 13.85 -1.38 -15.82
C LEU A 106 13.79 0.13 -15.60
N ALA A 107 13.25 0.59 -14.47
CA ALA A 107 13.15 2.00 -14.14
C ALA A 107 14.52 2.70 -14.02
N ALA A 108 15.56 2.01 -13.50
CA ALA A 108 16.92 2.55 -13.45
C ALA A 108 17.45 2.93 -14.84
N ASP A 109 17.07 2.16 -15.87
CA ASP A 109 17.46 2.42 -17.26
C ASP A 109 16.52 3.39 -17.97
N MET A 110 15.21 3.31 -17.70
CA MET A 110 14.15 3.94 -18.51
C MET A 110 13.59 5.22 -17.92
N ALA A 111 13.66 5.41 -16.59
CA ALA A 111 13.07 6.57 -15.93
C ALA A 111 13.74 7.88 -16.36
N GLN A 112 12.89 8.88 -16.61
CA GLN A 112 13.37 10.23 -16.87
C GLN A 112 13.76 10.92 -15.55
N PRO A 113 14.71 11.87 -15.56
CA PRO A 113 15.11 12.59 -14.34
C PRO A 113 13.94 13.22 -13.58
N LYS A 114 12.91 13.67 -14.28
CA LYS A 114 11.69 14.21 -13.69
C LYS A 114 10.94 13.16 -12.87
N GLU A 115 10.80 11.94 -13.36
CA GLU A 115 10.10 10.85 -12.68
C GLU A 115 10.84 10.42 -11.41
N VAL A 116 12.17 10.36 -11.46
CA VAL A 116 13.00 10.11 -10.26
C VAL A 116 12.83 11.23 -9.23
N SER A 117 12.76 12.50 -9.66
CA SER A 117 12.51 13.64 -8.78
C SER A 117 11.09 13.62 -8.17
N GLU A 118 10.09 13.15 -8.90
CA GLU A 118 8.73 12.97 -8.40
C GLU A 118 8.68 11.87 -7.33
N LEU A 119 9.36 10.75 -7.55
CA LEU A 119 9.53 9.70 -6.52
C LEU A 119 10.22 10.23 -5.26
N ALA A 120 11.32 11.00 -5.41
CA ALA A 120 11.99 11.63 -4.29
C ALA A 120 11.04 12.55 -3.50
N THR A 121 10.22 13.33 -4.21
CA THR A 121 9.22 14.22 -3.58
C THR A 121 8.17 13.43 -2.77
N LEU A 122 7.73 12.27 -3.24
CA LEU A 122 6.81 11.41 -2.49
C LEU A 122 7.47 10.91 -1.19
N VAL A 123 8.72 10.47 -1.26
CA VAL A 123 9.48 10.02 -0.08
C VAL A 123 9.62 11.17 0.94
N GLU A 124 10.02 12.35 0.51
CA GLU A 124 10.19 13.50 1.41
C GLU A 124 8.88 13.91 2.11
N LYS A 125 7.74 13.74 1.48
CA LYS A 125 6.43 14.00 2.11
C LYS A 125 6.14 13.09 3.30
N THR A 126 6.78 11.92 3.40
CA THR A 126 6.55 10.96 4.50
C THR A 126 7.39 11.25 5.74
N VAL A 127 8.47 12.06 5.64
CA VAL A 127 9.45 12.26 6.72
C VAL A 127 8.85 12.76 8.04
N ASN A 128 7.80 13.56 7.98
CA ASN A 128 7.13 14.14 9.15
C ASN A 128 5.83 13.40 9.55
N LEU A 129 5.46 12.34 8.83
CA LEU A 129 4.28 11.54 9.13
C LEU A 129 4.68 10.45 10.14
N THR A 130 4.48 10.73 11.43
CA THR A 130 5.03 9.89 12.52
C THR A 130 3.98 9.45 13.53
N THR A 131 2.71 9.77 13.31
CA THR A 131 1.61 9.45 14.22
C THR A 131 0.62 8.47 13.60
N LEU A 132 -0.18 7.81 14.43
CA LEU A 132 -1.28 6.96 13.94
C LEU A 132 -2.33 7.72 13.12
N GLU A 133 -2.47 9.03 13.35
CA GLU A 133 -3.40 9.89 12.61
C GLU A 133 -2.91 10.12 11.17
N ASP A 134 -1.60 10.06 10.95
CA ASP A 134 -0.96 10.23 9.64
C ASP A 134 -1.06 8.98 8.76
N MET A 135 -1.43 7.82 9.31
CA MET A 135 -1.35 6.52 8.63
C MET A 135 -2.14 6.47 7.32
N SER A 136 -3.29 7.15 7.25
CA SER A 136 -4.08 7.20 6.00
C SER A 136 -3.33 7.94 4.88
N THR A 137 -2.68 9.05 5.22
CA THR A 137 -1.87 9.84 4.28
C THR A 137 -0.61 9.08 3.88
N LEU A 138 0.08 8.48 4.85
CA LEU A 138 1.28 7.67 4.62
C LEU A 138 0.98 6.52 3.65
N ARG A 139 -0.08 5.77 3.90
CA ARG A 139 -0.50 4.66 3.05
C ARG A 139 -0.78 5.11 1.61
N GLN A 140 -1.43 6.25 1.43
CA GLN A 140 -1.68 6.81 0.10
C GLN A 140 -0.37 7.17 -0.61
N LEU A 141 0.57 7.82 0.09
CA LEU A 141 1.88 8.18 -0.47
C LEU A 141 2.70 6.95 -0.84
N ASN A 142 2.69 5.92 -0.01
CA ASN A 142 3.39 4.67 -0.28
C ASN A 142 2.80 3.95 -1.49
N LYS A 143 1.48 3.85 -1.58
CA LYS A 143 0.82 3.29 -2.76
C LYS A 143 1.19 4.06 -4.03
N GLU A 144 1.23 5.38 -3.96
CA GLU A 144 1.61 6.24 -5.08
C GLU A 144 3.08 6.03 -5.45
N PHE A 145 3.99 5.96 -4.47
CA PHE A 145 5.41 5.69 -4.68
C PHE A 145 5.63 4.39 -5.46
N HIS A 146 5.08 3.28 -4.99
CA HIS A 146 5.26 1.98 -5.65
C HIS A 146 4.60 1.94 -7.05
N SER A 147 3.44 2.58 -7.22
CA SER A 147 2.79 2.67 -8.54
C SER A 147 3.65 3.47 -9.52
N GLN A 148 4.19 4.63 -9.11
CA GLN A 148 5.07 5.44 -9.97
C GLN A 148 6.39 4.74 -10.27
N LEU A 149 6.96 3.99 -9.32
CA LEU A 149 8.14 3.15 -9.55
C LEU A 149 7.89 2.12 -10.67
N VAL A 150 6.73 1.45 -10.61
CA VAL A 150 6.36 0.45 -11.63
C VAL A 150 6.05 1.11 -12.98
N GLU A 151 5.42 2.27 -13.01
CA GLU A 151 5.16 3.05 -14.23
C GLU A 151 6.46 3.54 -14.90
N ALA A 152 7.46 3.91 -14.08
CA ALA A 152 8.78 4.33 -14.55
C ALA A 152 9.53 3.22 -15.31
N ALA A 153 9.17 1.96 -15.13
CA ALA A 153 9.67 0.82 -15.91
C ALA A 153 9.18 0.82 -17.36
N LYS A 154 8.23 1.69 -17.75
CA LYS A 154 7.66 1.83 -19.11
C LYS A 154 7.10 0.53 -19.70
N SER A 155 6.64 -0.38 -18.85
CA SER A 155 6.05 -1.66 -19.25
C SER A 155 4.57 -1.72 -18.86
N SER A 156 3.68 -1.51 -19.83
CA SER A 156 2.22 -1.51 -19.60
C SER A 156 1.71 -2.87 -19.09
N LEU A 157 2.35 -3.97 -19.46
CA LEU A 157 1.98 -5.29 -18.94
C LEU A 157 2.39 -5.45 -17.49
N LEU A 158 3.58 -4.99 -17.12
CA LEU A 158 4.07 -5.01 -15.73
C LEU A 158 3.16 -4.19 -14.83
N SER A 159 2.77 -2.97 -15.26
CA SER A 159 1.85 -2.12 -14.50
C SER A 159 0.49 -2.79 -14.28
N LYS A 160 -0.06 -3.44 -15.29
CA LYS A 160 -1.32 -4.18 -15.17
C LYS A 160 -1.22 -5.36 -14.19
N LEU A 161 -0.15 -6.14 -14.27
CA LEU A 161 0.07 -7.27 -13.36
C LEU A 161 0.26 -6.79 -11.92
N TYR A 162 1.00 -5.70 -11.73
CA TYR A 162 1.18 -5.08 -10.43
C TYR A 162 -0.15 -4.60 -9.84
N GLU A 163 -0.97 -3.90 -10.62
CA GLU A 163 -2.30 -3.45 -10.20
C GLU A 163 -3.20 -4.62 -9.77
N ILE A 164 -3.23 -5.71 -10.55
CA ILE A 164 -3.99 -6.92 -10.19
C ILE A 164 -3.49 -7.50 -8.87
N THR A 165 -2.17 -7.60 -8.70
CA THR A 165 -1.55 -8.17 -7.50
C THR A 165 -1.84 -7.32 -6.26
N THR A 166 -1.69 -6.01 -6.36
CA THR A 166 -1.91 -5.09 -5.22
C THR A 166 -3.40 -4.93 -4.87
N ASN A 167 -4.30 -5.05 -5.85
CA ASN A 167 -5.74 -5.07 -5.58
C ASN A 167 -6.20 -6.38 -4.93
N ALA A 168 -5.49 -7.49 -5.14
CA ALA A 168 -5.77 -8.76 -4.47
C ALA A 168 -5.29 -8.78 -3.01
N PHE A 169 -4.30 -7.95 -2.67
CA PHE A 169 -3.75 -7.86 -1.31
C PHE A 169 -4.13 -6.52 -0.67
N PRO A 170 -4.89 -6.54 0.44
CA PRO A 170 -5.25 -5.31 1.13
C PRO A 170 -4.00 -4.69 1.79
N ASP A 171 -3.50 -3.61 1.23
CA ASP A 171 -2.31 -2.90 1.69
C ASP A 171 -2.41 -2.41 3.16
N TRP A 172 -3.63 -2.26 3.69
CA TRP A 172 -3.84 -1.90 5.10
C TRP A 172 -3.27 -2.95 6.08
N MET A 173 -3.18 -4.21 5.67
CA MET A 173 -2.59 -5.28 6.51
C MET A 173 -1.11 -5.04 6.80
N LEU A 174 -0.39 -4.34 5.90
CA LEU A 174 1.00 -3.95 6.13
C LEU A 174 1.15 -2.99 7.32
N TYR A 175 0.12 -2.21 7.57
CA TYR A 175 0.13 -1.18 8.63
C TYR A 175 -0.58 -1.62 9.91
N GLU A 176 -1.31 -2.75 9.89
CA GLU A 176 -1.98 -3.28 11.09
C GLU A 176 -0.99 -3.53 12.22
N TYR A 177 0.22 -3.98 11.88
CA TYR A 177 1.31 -4.14 12.84
C TYR A 177 1.59 -2.86 13.64
N MET A 178 1.66 -1.73 12.97
CA MET A 178 1.94 -0.45 13.62
C MET A 178 0.81 0.00 14.56
N PHE A 179 -0.45 -0.35 14.25
CA PHE A 179 -1.57 -0.09 15.16
C PHE A 179 -1.54 -0.98 16.40
N ARG A 180 -1.08 -2.21 16.27
CA ARG A 180 -0.94 -3.14 17.40
C ARG A 180 0.29 -2.85 18.25
N HIS A 181 1.32 -2.24 17.67
CA HIS A 181 2.62 -1.95 18.28
C HIS A 181 2.99 -0.47 18.14
N PRO A 182 2.22 0.46 18.77
CA PRO A 182 2.47 1.90 18.64
C PRO A 182 3.88 2.33 19.08
N GLU A 183 4.51 1.56 19.98
CA GLU A 183 5.89 1.77 20.43
C GLU A 183 6.93 1.57 19.34
N LEU A 184 6.62 0.79 18.30
CA LEU A 184 7.48 0.54 17.14
C LEU A 184 7.23 1.49 15.97
N LEU A 185 6.13 2.25 16.02
CA LEU A 185 5.66 3.10 14.92
C LEU A 185 6.78 3.98 14.36
N LYS A 186 7.41 4.77 15.22
CA LYS A 186 8.45 5.72 14.80
C LYS A 186 9.64 5.03 14.14
N THR A 187 10.08 3.90 14.69
CA THR A 187 11.23 3.14 14.15
C THR A 187 10.89 2.52 12.81
N SER A 188 9.68 1.95 12.67
CA SER A 188 9.22 1.32 11.42
C SER A 188 9.06 2.37 10.31
N LEU A 189 8.48 3.53 10.61
CA LEU A 189 8.32 4.62 9.63
C LEU A 189 9.67 5.21 9.20
N GLN A 190 10.61 5.39 10.14
CA GLN A 190 11.95 5.85 9.81
C GLN A 190 12.70 4.85 8.93
N ARG A 191 12.56 3.55 9.20
CA ARG A 191 13.13 2.50 8.35
C ARG A 191 12.53 2.55 6.95
N GLU A 192 11.21 2.60 6.83
CA GLU A 192 10.49 2.66 5.55
C GLU A 192 10.91 3.89 4.72
N TYR A 193 11.01 5.06 5.35
CA TYR A 193 11.55 6.27 4.71
C TYR A 193 12.96 6.04 4.16
N ASN A 194 13.87 5.47 4.95
CA ASN A 194 15.25 5.23 4.53
C ASN A 194 15.33 4.21 3.38
N GLU A 195 14.50 3.17 3.41
CA GLU A 195 14.41 2.16 2.35
C GLU A 195 13.94 2.78 1.03
N HIS A 196 12.85 3.55 1.04
CA HIS A 196 12.37 4.26 -0.16
C HIS A 196 13.41 5.25 -0.68
N LYS A 197 14.08 5.96 0.22
CA LYS A 197 15.17 6.86 -0.17
C LYS A 197 16.31 6.11 -0.87
N SER A 198 16.72 4.96 -0.35
CA SER A 198 17.77 4.13 -0.97
C SER A 198 17.37 3.63 -2.36
N ILE A 199 16.09 3.29 -2.57
CA ILE A 199 15.58 2.94 -3.90
C ILE A 199 15.71 4.13 -4.86
N VAL A 200 15.30 5.32 -4.45
CA VAL A 200 15.40 6.54 -5.28
C VAL A 200 16.86 6.88 -5.59
N ASP A 201 17.76 6.78 -4.61
CA ASP A 201 19.18 7.04 -4.79
C ASP A 201 19.81 6.08 -5.84
N ALA A 202 19.44 4.80 -5.81
CA ALA A 202 19.86 3.81 -6.80
C ALA A 202 19.32 4.11 -8.20
N LEU A 203 18.05 4.53 -8.32
CA LEU A 203 17.46 4.96 -9.60
C LEU A 203 18.17 6.20 -10.16
N ALA A 204 18.48 7.17 -9.30
CA ALA A 204 19.20 8.40 -9.69
C ALA A 204 20.63 8.07 -10.18
N ALA A 205 21.28 7.08 -9.57
CA ALA A 205 22.59 6.57 -9.98
C ALA A 205 22.52 5.69 -11.25
N LYS A 206 21.31 5.32 -11.73
CA LYS A 206 21.07 4.36 -12.80
C LYS A 206 21.69 2.99 -12.52
N ASP A 207 21.74 2.60 -11.25
CA ASP A 207 22.20 1.28 -10.83
C ASP A 207 21.02 0.30 -10.76
N ALA A 208 20.81 -0.41 -11.86
CA ALA A 208 19.70 -1.36 -11.99
C ALA A 208 19.80 -2.55 -11.03
N ALA A 209 21.02 -2.96 -10.68
CA ALA A 209 21.24 -4.06 -9.75
C ALA A 209 20.92 -3.62 -8.31
N GLU A 210 21.43 -2.45 -7.91
CA GLU A 210 21.18 -1.87 -6.60
C GLU A 210 19.72 -1.49 -6.42
N ALA A 211 19.08 -0.86 -7.41
CA ALA A 211 17.65 -0.51 -7.35
C ALA A 211 16.78 -1.75 -7.07
N ALA A 212 17.03 -2.86 -7.78
CA ALA A 212 16.32 -4.11 -7.57
C ALA A 212 16.60 -4.73 -6.19
N ALA A 213 17.86 -4.65 -5.70
CA ALA A 213 18.23 -5.16 -4.39
C ALA A 213 17.59 -4.36 -3.24
N GLN A 214 17.54 -3.03 -3.35
CA GLN A 214 16.88 -2.18 -2.37
C GLN A 214 15.36 -2.45 -2.30
N VAL A 215 14.70 -2.64 -3.45
CA VAL A 215 13.29 -3.05 -3.48
C VAL A 215 13.10 -4.43 -2.85
N ALA A 216 13.97 -5.40 -3.14
CA ALA A 216 13.88 -6.72 -2.52
C ALA A 216 14.04 -6.67 -1.00
N ASN A 217 14.95 -5.83 -0.51
CA ASN A 217 15.14 -5.59 0.92
C ASN A 217 13.90 -4.95 1.57
N HIS A 218 13.34 -3.94 0.94
CA HIS A 218 12.12 -3.29 1.39
C HIS A 218 10.95 -4.28 1.52
N ILE A 219 10.69 -5.08 0.50
CA ILE A 219 9.63 -6.10 0.52
C ILE A 219 9.91 -7.17 1.59
N LYS A 220 11.17 -7.60 1.74
CA LYS A 220 11.57 -8.53 2.82
C LYS A 220 11.22 -7.97 4.19
N ASN A 221 11.54 -6.70 4.45
CA ASN A 221 11.28 -6.08 5.75
C ASN A 221 9.79 -5.89 6.02
N GLN A 222 8.99 -5.52 5.01
CA GLN A 222 7.53 -5.51 5.12
C GLN A 222 6.97 -6.92 5.42
N TRP A 223 7.52 -7.96 4.78
CA TRP A 223 7.14 -9.34 5.06
C TRP A 223 7.46 -9.75 6.50
N HIS A 224 8.63 -9.37 7.03
CA HIS A 224 8.99 -9.63 8.43
C HIS A 224 8.00 -8.99 9.41
N ASP A 225 7.64 -7.74 9.18
CA ASP A 225 6.66 -7.04 10.02
C ASP A 225 5.31 -7.75 10.00
N LEU A 226 4.82 -8.09 8.81
CA LEU A 226 3.53 -8.76 8.65
C LEU A 226 3.53 -10.18 9.23
N HIS A 227 4.59 -10.95 8.99
CA HIS A 227 4.76 -12.30 9.52
C HIS A 227 4.67 -12.32 11.05
N ASN A 228 5.36 -11.39 11.71
CA ASN A 228 5.35 -11.27 13.16
C ASN A 228 3.98 -10.85 13.70
N THR A 229 3.24 -10.00 12.94
CA THR A 229 1.91 -9.51 13.34
C THR A 229 0.84 -10.57 13.24
N LEU A 230 0.86 -11.32 12.15
CA LEU A 230 -0.17 -12.33 11.84
C LEU A 230 0.19 -13.71 12.38
N GLU A 231 1.33 -13.85 13.08
CA GLU A 231 1.82 -15.13 13.60
C GLU A 231 1.85 -16.22 12.51
N LEU A 232 2.30 -15.85 11.30
CA LEU A 232 2.31 -16.76 10.15
C LEU A 232 3.30 -17.91 10.39
N PRO A 233 3.09 -19.10 9.76
CA PRO A 233 4.00 -20.23 9.88
C PRO A 233 5.45 -19.87 9.50
N GLY A 234 6.43 -20.27 10.31
CA GLY A 234 7.85 -19.93 10.09
C GLY A 234 8.42 -20.47 8.77
N GLU A 235 7.83 -21.51 8.20
CA GLU A 235 8.19 -22.04 6.87
C GLU A 235 7.98 -20.98 5.77
N MET A 236 6.94 -20.17 5.89
CA MET A 236 6.64 -19.10 4.93
C MET A 236 7.70 -17.98 4.92
N MET A 237 8.33 -17.73 6.08
CA MET A 237 9.47 -16.82 6.16
C MET A 237 10.64 -17.34 5.33
N GLN A 238 10.94 -18.63 5.48
CA GLN A 238 12.04 -19.27 4.75
C GLN A 238 11.81 -19.26 3.23
N ASP A 239 10.56 -19.35 2.79
CA ASP A 239 10.24 -19.33 1.36
C ASP A 239 10.56 -17.98 0.71
N ILE A 240 10.19 -16.87 1.34
CA ILE A 240 10.54 -15.52 0.85
C ILE A 240 12.07 -15.31 0.89
N GLU A 241 12.74 -15.65 1.98
CA GLU A 241 14.19 -15.50 2.10
C GLU A 241 14.93 -16.33 1.05
N LYS A 242 14.49 -17.56 0.82
CA LYS A 242 15.05 -18.43 -0.23
C LYS A 242 14.87 -17.85 -1.62
N GLN A 243 13.70 -17.28 -1.90
CA GLN A 243 13.43 -16.64 -3.19
C GLN A 243 14.33 -15.43 -3.39
N ILE A 244 14.47 -14.56 -2.39
CA ILE A 244 15.37 -13.41 -2.44
C ILE A 244 16.81 -13.85 -2.68
N LEU A 245 17.29 -14.87 -1.95
CA LEU A 245 18.63 -15.45 -2.15
C LEU A 245 18.84 -15.98 -3.58
N THR A 246 17.80 -16.58 -4.15
CA THR A 246 17.85 -17.09 -5.52
C THR A 246 17.94 -15.96 -6.55
N MET A 247 17.21 -14.88 -6.34
CA MET A 247 17.18 -13.73 -7.24
C MET A 247 18.41 -12.81 -7.10
N PHE A 248 18.96 -12.71 -5.88
CA PHE A 248 20.03 -11.77 -5.50
C PHE A 248 21.16 -12.47 -4.71
N PRO A 249 21.90 -13.42 -5.29
CA PRO A 249 22.86 -14.26 -4.55
C PRO A 249 24.03 -13.49 -3.93
N ASN A 250 24.35 -12.30 -4.44
CA ASN A 250 25.51 -11.53 -4.00
C ASN A 250 25.21 -10.42 -2.96
N HIS A 251 23.96 -10.03 -2.77
CA HIS A 251 23.62 -8.88 -1.92
C HIS A 251 23.48 -9.18 -0.42
N LEU A 252 23.18 -10.42 -0.03
CA LEU A 252 23.02 -10.79 1.39
C LEU A 252 24.32 -11.18 2.09
N ASN A 253 25.45 -11.25 1.36
CA ASN A 253 26.76 -11.53 1.96
C ASN A 253 27.36 -10.30 2.70
N HIS A 254 26.90 -9.08 2.41
CA HIS A 254 27.37 -7.88 3.12
C HIS A 254 26.84 -7.77 4.56
N GLU A 255 25.61 -8.20 4.84
CA GLU A 255 25.04 -8.15 6.20
C GLU A 255 25.71 -9.15 7.20
N LYS A 256 26.33 -10.23 6.70
CA LYS A 256 27.06 -11.18 7.56
C LYS A 256 28.46 -10.69 7.95
N GLY A 257 29.03 -9.76 7.20
CA GLY A 257 30.33 -9.18 7.50
C GLY A 257 30.32 -8.21 8.68
N GLU A 258 29.25 -7.45 8.86
CA GLU A 258 29.14 -6.45 9.92
C GLU A 258 28.74 -7.04 11.28
N ARG A 259 28.07 -8.19 11.34
CA ARG A 259 27.71 -8.86 12.59
C ARG A 259 28.86 -9.65 13.25
N ASN A 260 29.96 -9.87 12.52
CA ASN A 260 31.16 -10.56 13.07
C ASN A 260 32.28 -9.60 13.42
N ALA A 261 32.08 -8.30 13.40
CA ALA A 261 33.09 -7.27 13.68
C ALA A 261 32.79 -6.43 14.96
N ASN A 262 31.86 -6.87 15.81
CA ASN A 262 31.64 -6.29 17.16
C ASN A 262 31.71 -7.35 18.25
#